data_f15fa6e0030313aad89de7a97c2dfcac
#
_entry.id   f15fa6e0030313aad89de7a97c2dfcac
#
_cell.length_a   1.000
_cell.length_b   1.000
_cell.length_c   1.000
_cell.angle_alpha   90.00
_cell.angle_beta   90.00
_cell.angle_gamma   90.00
#
_symmetry.space_group_name_H-M   'P 1'
#
loop_
_entity.id
_entity.type
_entity.pdbx_description
1 polymer ?
#
loop_
_entity_poly.entity_id
_entity_poly.type
_entity_poly.pdbx_seq_one_letter_code
_entity_poly.pdbx_strand_id
1 'polypeptide(L)'
;MEKTETTREYQKALHYLYAQMQTGDLVIGDRLPTERTLAETLSISRNSTREAIRMLEHAGLIESRRGSGNYLTGNAAQSISGLVEIMLLLHQTNRAEICSFRRNMEKAVCRTILETHTLPRWNEKLTHILFQLNQAETQTEHIHWDQQFHDTLLQATENRFWILMLHAVTEVYHQWIAAAIFHADPEVEKLLRQSHRELLLSLIHISEPTRRTTISY
;
A
#
# COMPACT_ATOMS: atom_id res chain seq x y z
N MET A 1 -19.49 -35.55 9.15
CA MET A 1 -18.47 -35.38 10.20
C MET A 1 -17.10 -35.04 9.63
N GLU A 2 -16.73 -35.52 8.46
CA GLU A 2 -15.40 -35.32 7.83
C GLU A 2 -15.02 -33.84 7.55
N LYS A 3 -16.00 -33.04 7.14
CA LYS A 3 -15.77 -31.59 6.82
C LYS A 3 -15.37 -30.73 8.04
N THR A 4 -15.76 -31.14 9.25
CA THR A 4 -15.49 -30.37 10.50
C THR A 4 -14.09 -30.66 11.04
N GLU A 5 -13.55 -31.86 10.83
CA GLU A 5 -12.19 -32.22 11.24
C GLU A 5 -11.15 -31.58 10.33
N THR A 6 -11.36 -31.62 9.01
CA THR A 6 -10.49 -30.97 8.02
C THR A 6 -10.40 -29.45 8.27
N THR A 7 -11.52 -28.81 8.62
CA THR A 7 -11.57 -27.39 8.96
C THR A 7 -10.69 -27.03 10.16
N ARG A 8 -10.52 -27.94 11.11
CA ARG A 8 -9.65 -27.73 12.28
C ARG A 8 -8.18 -27.98 12.00
N GLU A 9 -7.86 -28.91 11.09
CA GLU A 9 -6.48 -29.25 10.78
C GLU A 9 -5.72 -28.14 10.05
N TYR A 10 -6.29 -27.50 9.04
CA TYR A 10 -5.63 -26.41 8.35
C TYR A 10 -5.37 -25.22 9.28
N GLN A 11 -6.25 -24.97 10.25
CA GLN A 11 -6.05 -23.94 11.27
C GLN A 11 -4.83 -24.22 12.14
N LYS A 12 -4.51 -25.49 12.44
CA LYS A 12 -3.27 -25.86 13.15
C LYS A 12 -2.04 -25.44 12.33
N ALA A 13 -2.06 -25.66 11.01
CA ALA A 13 -0.98 -25.24 10.13
C ALA A 13 -0.83 -23.72 10.07
N LEU A 14 -1.93 -22.98 9.98
CA LEU A 14 -1.91 -21.51 10.02
C LEU A 14 -1.34 -21.00 11.35
N HIS A 15 -1.84 -21.51 12.48
CA HIS A 15 -1.35 -21.11 13.81
C HIS A 15 0.14 -21.41 14.00
N TYR A 16 0.61 -22.56 13.53
CA TYR A 16 2.01 -22.90 13.57
C TYR A 16 2.86 -21.90 12.77
N LEU A 17 2.48 -21.61 11.52
CA LEU A 17 3.21 -20.64 10.67
C LEU A 17 3.18 -19.23 11.27
N TYR A 18 2.03 -18.80 11.83
CA TYR A 18 1.94 -17.51 12.52
C TYR A 18 2.85 -17.46 13.75
N ALA A 19 2.92 -18.54 14.54
CA ALA A 19 3.84 -18.60 15.66
C ALA A 19 5.30 -18.47 15.22
N GLN A 20 5.70 -19.15 14.14
CA GLN A 20 7.05 -19.01 13.56
C GLN A 20 7.34 -17.57 13.09
N MET A 21 6.35 -16.90 12.50
CA MET A 21 6.49 -15.48 12.12
C MET A 21 6.61 -14.57 13.36
N GLN A 22 5.87 -14.85 14.41
CA GLN A 22 5.91 -14.06 15.65
C GLN A 22 7.22 -14.22 16.42
N THR A 23 7.80 -15.44 16.43
CA THR A 23 9.11 -15.69 17.06
C THR A 23 10.30 -15.22 16.23
N GLY A 24 10.07 -14.90 14.95
CA GLY A 24 11.14 -14.53 14.02
C GLY A 24 11.87 -15.72 13.42
N ASP A 25 11.39 -16.95 13.65
CA ASP A 25 11.93 -18.17 13.04
C ASP A 25 11.56 -18.29 11.55
N LEU A 26 10.57 -17.52 11.11
CA LEU A 26 10.15 -17.39 9.71
C LEU A 26 9.99 -15.89 9.38
N VAL A 27 10.88 -15.36 8.55
CA VAL A 27 10.88 -13.95 8.15
C VAL A 27 10.62 -13.78 6.64
N ILE A 28 10.31 -12.56 6.22
CA ILE A 28 10.09 -12.25 4.80
C ILE A 28 11.33 -12.63 3.99
N GLY A 29 11.11 -13.36 2.89
CA GLY A 29 12.16 -13.93 2.04
C GLY A 29 12.48 -15.40 2.34
N ASP A 30 12.09 -15.90 3.50
CA ASP A 30 12.35 -17.28 3.87
C ASP A 30 11.47 -18.27 3.10
N ARG A 31 12.03 -19.44 2.90
CA ARG A 31 11.32 -20.57 2.34
C ARG A 31 10.53 -21.28 3.44
N LEU A 32 9.23 -21.47 3.21
CA LEU A 32 8.38 -22.22 4.11
C LEU A 32 8.76 -23.73 4.13
N PRO A 33 8.51 -24.41 5.26
CA PRO A 33 8.56 -25.87 5.29
C PRO A 33 7.65 -26.47 4.22
N THR A 34 8.05 -27.60 3.66
CA THR A 34 7.23 -28.25 2.63
C THR A 34 5.89 -28.75 3.18
N GLU A 35 4.88 -28.90 2.32
CA GLU A 35 3.59 -29.51 2.71
C GLU A 35 3.78 -30.83 3.46
N ARG A 36 4.76 -31.65 3.02
CA ARG A 36 5.09 -32.90 3.66
C ARG A 36 5.63 -32.71 5.06
N THR A 37 6.61 -31.81 5.19
CA THR A 37 7.25 -31.51 6.50
C THR A 37 6.21 -30.97 7.49
N LEU A 38 5.34 -30.04 7.06
CA LEU A 38 4.29 -29.49 7.90
C LEU A 38 3.28 -30.58 8.32
N ALA A 39 2.86 -31.45 7.40
CA ALA A 39 1.95 -32.54 7.68
C ALA A 39 2.52 -33.50 8.72
N GLU A 40 3.79 -33.88 8.58
CA GLU A 40 4.52 -34.76 9.50
C GLU A 40 4.69 -34.08 10.88
N THR A 41 5.16 -32.83 10.91
CA THR A 41 5.40 -32.08 12.17
C THR A 41 4.12 -31.88 12.99
N LEU A 42 3.00 -31.59 12.32
CA LEU A 42 1.74 -31.24 12.98
C LEU A 42 0.78 -32.42 13.12
N SER A 43 1.15 -33.58 12.59
CA SER A 43 0.30 -34.79 12.53
C SER A 43 -1.09 -34.47 11.92
N ILE A 44 -1.09 -33.80 10.77
CA ILE A 44 -2.29 -33.45 10.00
C ILE A 44 -2.19 -33.98 8.56
N SER A 45 -3.31 -33.93 7.83
CA SER A 45 -3.34 -34.38 6.44
C SER A 45 -2.56 -33.41 5.53
N ARG A 46 -1.96 -33.94 4.44
CA ARG A 46 -1.35 -33.10 3.39
C ARG A 46 -2.34 -32.16 2.72
N ASN A 47 -3.62 -32.58 2.62
CA ASN A 47 -4.66 -31.72 2.06
C ASN A 47 -4.92 -30.49 2.93
N SER A 48 -4.99 -30.66 4.25
CA SER A 48 -5.15 -29.56 5.20
C SER A 48 -3.93 -28.60 5.20
N THR A 49 -2.73 -29.16 5.04
CA THR A 49 -1.51 -28.35 4.90
C THR A 49 -1.53 -27.52 3.62
N ARG A 50 -1.94 -28.15 2.51
CA ARG A 50 -2.07 -27.45 1.21
C ARG A 50 -3.13 -26.35 1.25
N GLU A 51 -4.24 -26.60 1.94
CA GLU A 51 -5.29 -25.60 2.14
C GLU A 51 -4.76 -24.39 2.91
N ALA A 52 -4.03 -24.60 4.00
CA ALA A 52 -3.41 -23.51 4.75
C ALA A 52 -2.42 -22.69 3.89
N ILE A 53 -1.56 -23.34 3.11
CA ILE A 53 -0.62 -22.67 2.21
C ILE A 53 -1.37 -21.86 1.16
N ARG A 54 -2.41 -22.41 0.53
CA ARG A 54 -3.24 -21.69 -0.44
C ARG A 54 -3.92 -20.46 0.18
N MET A 55 -4.41 -20.56 1.40
CA MET A 55 -5.00 -19.41 2.10
C MET A 55 -3.99 -18.29 2.30
N LEU A 56 -2.75 -18.60 2.69
CA LEU A 56 -1.69 -17.62 2.84
C LEU A 56 -1.22 -17.05 1.49
N GLU A 57 -1.23 -17.86 0.44
CA GLU A 57 -0.94 -17.41 -0.94
C GLU A 57 -2.02 -16.44 -1.45
N HIS A 58 -3.31 -16.78 -1.28
CA HIS A 58 -4.41 -15.87 -1.61
C HIS A 58 -4.41 -14.59 -0.76
N ALA A 59 -3.91 -14.67 0.46
CA ALA A 59 -3.69 -13.50 1.32
C ALA A 59 -2.43 -12.71 0.95
N GLY A 60 -1.73 -13.04 -0.15
CA GLY A 60 -0.51 -12.36 -0.61
C GLY A 60 0.66 -12.47 0.35
N LEU A 61 0.57 -13.33 1.35
CA LEU A 61 1.64 -13.54 2.35
C LEU A 61 2.70 -14.53 1.86
N ILE A 62 2.36 -15.35 0.88
CA ILE A 62 3.23 -16.39 0.32
C ILE A 62 3.24 -16.30 -1.20
N GLU A 63 4.39 -16.53 -1.80
CA GLU A 63 4.60 -16.71 -3.22
C GLU A 63 5.05 -18.16 -3.51
N SER A 64 4.33 -18.86 -4.37
CA SER A 64 4.73 -20.19 -4.87
C SER A 64 5.67 -20.06 -6.06
N ARG A 65 6.91 -20.51 -5.92
CA ARG A 65 7.91 -20.54 -7.01
C ARG A 65 8.06 -21.95 -7.55
N ARG A 66 7.69 -22.14 -8.82
CA ARG A 66 7.71 -23.44 -9.48
C ARG A 66 9.06 -24.16 -9.32
N GLY A 67 9.04 -25.38 -8.78
CA GLY A 67 10.25 -26.20 -8.54
C GLY A 67 11.12 -25.75 -7.36
N SER A 68 10.83 -24.58 -6.74
CA SER A 68 11.62 -24.03 -5.65
C SER A 68 10.90 -24.08 -4.29
N GLY A 69 9.58 -23.96 -4.26
CA GLY A 69 8.78 -24.01 -3.04
C GLY A 69 8.01 -22.72 -2.78
N ASN A 70 7.51 -22.60 -1.55
CA ASN A 70 6.73 -21.44 -1.09
C ASN A 70 7.61 -20.52 -0.26
N TYR A 71 7.51 -19.22 -0.49
CA TYR A 71 8.33 -18.19 0.16
C TYR A 71 7.44 -17.15 0.83
N LEU A 72 7.81 -16.72 2.02
CA LEU A 72 7.11 -15.63 2.72
C LEU A 72 7.44 -14.30 2.04
N THR A 73 6.41 -13.58 1.53
CA THR A 73 6.59 -12.31 0.80
C THR A 73 6.09 -11.11 1.59
N GLY A 74 5.05 -11.29 2.40
CA GLY A 74 4.41 -10.21 3.16
C GLY A 74 3.67 -9.19 2.28
N ASN A 75 3.30 -9.53 1.04
CA ASN A 75 2.59 -8.63 0.12
C ASN A 75 1.06 -8.62 0.36
N ALA A 76 0.65 -8.23 1.56
CA ALA A 76 -0.77 -8.13 1.91
C ALA A 76 -1.53 -7.04 1.13
N ALA A 77 -0.83 -6.07 0.54
CA ALA A 77 -1.46 -4.98 -0.22
C ALA A 77 -2.29 -5.50 -1.40
N GLN A 78 -1.77 -6.49 -2.13
CA GLN A 78 -2.47 -7.10 -3.26
C GLN A 78 -3.81 -7.75 -2.86
N SER A 79 -3.88 -8.38 -1.71
CA SER A 79 -5.13 -8.98 -1.21
C SER A 79 -6.16 -7.93 -0.81
N ILE A 80 -5.71 -6.83 -0.22
CA ILE A 80 -6.58 -5.71 0.13
C ILE A 80 -7.13 -5.06 -1.15
N SER A 81 -6.30 -4.85 -2.17
CA SER A 81 -6.74 -4.35 -3.49
C SER A 81 -7.80 -5.25 -4.10
N GLY A 82 -7.55 -6.56 -4.16
CA GLY A 82 -8.51 -7.53 -4.69
C GLY A 82 -9.84 -7.56 -3.92
N LEU A 83 -9.81 -7.37 -2.59
CA LEU A 83 -11.03 -7.27 -1.79
C LEU A 83 -11.83 -6.00 -2.15
N VAL A 84 -11.17 -4.86 -2.32
CA VAL A 84 -11.82 -3.61 -2.72
C VAL A 84 -12.42 -3.74 -4.14
N GLU A 85 -11.73 -4.40 -5.06
CA GLU A 85 -12.28 -4.71 -6.39
C GLU A 85 -13.55 -5.57 -6.32
N ILE A 86 -13.54 -6.60 -5.49
CA ILE A 86 -14.74 -7.44 -5.26
C ILE A 86 -15.89 -6.61 -4.69
N MET A 87 -15.63 -5.72 -3.73
CA MET A 87 -16.64 -4.83 -3.17
C MET A 87 -17.27 -3.91 -4.25
N LEU A 88 -16.47 -3.43 -5.20
CA LEU A 88 -16.95 -2.68 -6.35
C LEU A 88 -17.84 -3.54 -7.27
N LEU A 89 -17.39 -4.75 -7.61
CA LEU A 89 -18.14 -5.68 -8.45
C LEU A 89 -19.49 -6.08 -7.83
N LEU A 90 -19.53 -6.23 -6.52
CA LEU A 90 -20.74 -6.55 -5.75
C LEU A 90 -21.60 -5.32 -5.41
N HIS A 91 -21.25 -4.13 -5.91
CA HIS A 91 -21.92 -2.86 -5.61
C HIS A 91 -22.04 -2.53 -4.11
N GLN A 92 -21.10 -3.07 -3.29
CA GLN A 92 -21.01 -2.73 -1.86
C GLN A 92 -20.33 -1.38 -1.63
N THR A 93 -19.61 -0.90 -2.61
CA THR A 93 -19.06 0.46 -2.70
C THR A 93 -19.09 0.94 -4.14
N ASN A 94 -18.82 2.20 -4.36
CA ASN A 94 -18.79 2.81 -5.68
C ASN A 94 -17.57 3.72 -5.86
N ARG A 95 -17.34 4.11 -7.11
CA ARG A 95 -16.20 4.94 -7.50
C ARG A 95 -16.15 6.28 -6.76
N ALA A 96 -17.31 6.92 -6.55
CA ALA A 96 -17.39 8.22 -5.88
C ALA A 96 -16.98 8.13 -4.40
N GLU A 97 -17.37 7.03 -3.72
CA GLU A 97 -17.00 6.76 -2.32
C GLU A 97 -15.50 6.50 -2.18
N ILE A 98 -14.90 5.72 -3.07
CA ILE A 98 -13.44 5.48 -3.09
C ILE A 98 -12.68 6.78 -3.35
N CYS A 99 -13.11 7.60 -4.31
CA CYS A 99 -12.50 8.91 -4.57
C CYS A 99 -12.65 9.87 -3.37
N SER A 100 -13.79 9.82 -2.67
CA SER A 100 -13.99 10.60 -1.44
C SER A 100 -13.07 10.13 -0.31
N PHE A 101 -12.96 8.83 -0.11
CA PHE A 101 -12.03 8.22 0.84
C PHE A 101 -10.59 8.69 0.55
N ARG A 102 -10.12 8.56 -0.69
CA ARG A 102 -8.80 9.02 -1.12
C ARG A 102 -8.53 10.47 -0.71
N ARG A 103 -9.42 11.41 -1.11
CA ARG A 103 -9.24 12.84 -0.78
C ARG A 103 -9.11 13.11 0.71
N ASN A 104 -9.84 12.36 1.54
CA ASN A 104 -9.75 12.52 2.98
C ASN A 104 -8.45 11.91 3.55
N MET A 105 -8.02 10.78 2.99
CA MET A 105 -6.75 10.16 3.38
C MET A 105 -5.54 11.02 2.98
N GLU A 106 -5.54 11.64 1.81
CA GLU A 106 -4.49 12.58 1.41
C GLU A 106 -4.36 13.77 2.37
N LYS A 107 -5.47 14.31 2.85
CA LYS A 107 -5.47 15.35 3.89
C LYS A 107 -4.87 14.83 5.21
N ALA A 108 -5.21 13.60 5.59
CA ALA A 108 -4.67 12.97 6.79
C ALA A 108 -3.16 12.67 6.65
N VAL A 109 -2.69 12.25 5.47
CA VAL A 109 -1.27 12.10 5.14
C VAL A 109 -0.52 13.43 5.34
N CYS A 110 -1.02 14.52 4.75
CA CYS A 110 -0.42 15.85 4.90
C CYS A 110 -0.36 16.28 6.37
N ARG A 111 -1.43 16.05 7.12
CA ARG A 111 -1.47 16.34 8.56
C ARG A 111 -0.42 15.53 9.32
N THR A 112 -0.31 14.23 9.05
CA THR A 112 0.69 13.36 9.69
C THR A 112 2.11 13.84 9.43
N ILE A 113 2.44 14.23 8.19
CA ILE A 113 3.76 14.79 7.83
C ILE A 113 4.08 16.04 8.66
N LEU A 114 3.10 16.91 8.85
CA LEU A 114 3.27 18.12 9.67
C LEU A 114 3.45 17.80 11.15
N GLU A 115 2.63 16.89 11.69
CA GLU A 115 2.67 16.49 13.10
C GLU A 115 3.96 15.74 13.47
N THR A 116 4.49 14.94 12.54
CA THR A 116 5.74 14.17 12.73
C THR A 116 7.00 14.93 12.37
N HIS A 117 6.85 16.13 11.79
CA HIS A 117 7.97 16.97 11.31
C HIS A 117 8.93 16.24 10.37
N THR A 118 8.43 15.33 9.55
CA THR A 118 9.24 14.54 8.60
C THR A 118 9.54 15.26 7.30
N LEU A 119 8.78 16.31 6.95
CA LEU A 119 8.88 17.04 5.69
C LEU A 119 10.32 17.47 5.33
N PRO A 120 11.18 18.00 6.24
CA PRO A 120 12.54 18.41 5.87
C PRO A 120 13.37 17.31 5.22
N ARG A 121 13.16 16.04 5.59
CA ARG A 121 13.87 14.90 5.01
C ARG A 121 13.36 14.52 3.61
N TRP A 122 12.14 14.88 3.29
CA TRP A 122 11.46 14.50 2.05
C TRP A 122 11.31 15.66 1.05
N ASN A 123 11.54 16.89 1.50
CA ASN A 123 11.30 18.10 0.72
C ASN A 123 12.10 18.14 -0.59
N GLU A 124 13.36 17.77 -0.56
CA GLU A 124 14.22 17.75 -1.75
C GLU A 124 13.66 16.77 -2.80
N LYS A 125 13.31 15.55 -2.37
CA LYS A 125 12.73 14.53 -3.24
C LYS A 125 11.39 14.96 -3.82
N LEU A 126 10.50 15.53 -3.01
CA LEU A 126 9.20 16.03 -3.45
C LEU A 126 9.36 17.19 -4.44
N THR A 127 10.27 18.12 -4.18
CA THR A 127 10.57 19.24 -5.08
C THR A 127 11.12 18.76 -6.43
N HIS A 128 12.01 17.75 -6.41
CA HIS A 128 12.52 17.14 -7.62
C HIS A 128 11.39 16.49 -8.43
N ILE A 129 10.52 15.73 -7.80
CA ILE A 129 9.38 15.08 -8.47
C ILE A 129 8.45 16.12 -9.09
N LEU A 130 8.13 17.21 -8.38
CA LEU A 130 7.33 18.30 -8.94
C LEU A 130 8.00 18.99 -10.12
N PHE A 131 9.32 19.15 -10.08
CA PHE A 131 10.06 19.66 -11.23
C PHE A 131 9.88 18.74 -12.43
N GLN A 132 10.05 17.44 -12.28
CA GLN A 132 9.86 16.46 -13.36
C GLN A 132 8.41 16.45 -13.86
N LEU A 133 7.43 16.50 -12.94
CA LEU A 133 6.01 16.58 -13.30
C LEU A 133 5.71 17.81 -14.17
N ASN A 134 6.33 18.95 -13.86
CA ASN A 134 6.17 20.17 -14.66
C ASN A 134 6.89 20.12 -16.03
N GLN A 135 7.93 19.30 -16.17
CA GLN A 135 8.66 19.09 -17.41
C GLN A 135 8.08 17.93 -18.25
N ALA A 136 7.12 17.17 -17.72
CA ALA A 136 6.52 16.06 -18.43
C ALA A 136 5.88 16.54 -19.75
N GLU A 137 6.34 15.99 -20.86
CA GLU A 137 5.87 16.32 -22.22
C GLU A 137 4.80 15.35 -22.71
N THR A 138 4.82 14.13 -22.18
CA THR A 138 3.85 13.08 -22.52
C THR A 138 2.90 12.80 -21.37
N GLN A 139 1.69 12.36 -21.70
CA GLN A 139 0.70 11.94 -20.69
C GLN A 139 1.21 10.76 -19.83
N THR A 140 1.99 9.87 -20.42
CA THR A 140 2.61 8.75 -19.68
C THR A 140 3.59 9.25 -18.63
N GLU A 141 4.43 10.22 -18.95
CA GLU A 141 5.33 10.86 -17.99
C GLU A 141 4.55 11.61 -16.92
N HIS A 142 3.48 12.32 -17.31
CA HIS A 142 2.63 13.03 -16.35
C HIS A 142 2.01 12.05 -15.35
N ILE A 143 1.40 10.96 -15.82
CA ILE A 143 0.84 9.91 -14.96
C ILE A 143 1.93 9.33 -14.03
N HIS A 144 3.10 9.03 -14.56
CA HIS A 144 4.21 8.49 -13.78
C HIS A 144 4.64 9.43 -12.64
N TRP A 145 4.85 10.72 -12.94
CA TRP A 145 5.31 11.67 -11.93
C TRP A 145 4.22 12.07 -10.94
N ASP A 146 2.95 12.10 -11.35
CA ASP A 146 1.80 12.25 -10.46
C ASP A 146 1.78 11.14 -9.42
N GLN A 147 1.94 9.90 -9.86
CA GLN A 147 2.04 8.74 -8.98
C GLN A 147 3.21 8.84 -8.01
N GLN A 148 4.40 9.16 -8.52
CA GLN A 148 5.60 9.31 -7.72
C GLN A 148 5.45 10.40 -6.64
N PHE A 149 4.72 11.47 -6.95
CA PHE A 149 4.43 12.53 -5.99
C PHE A 149 3.58 12.03 -4.83
N HIS A 150 2.45 11.39 -5.11
CA HIS A 150 1.54 10.85 -4.10
C HIS A 150 2.18 9.72 -3.29
N ASP A 151 2.91 8.82 -3.93
CA ASP A 151 3.66 7.74 -3.25
C ASP A 151 4.74 8.30 -2.31
N THR A 152 5.43 9.36 -2.74
CA THR A 152 6.46 9.99 -1.92
C THR A 152 5.87 10.73 -0.73
N LEU A 153 4.72 11.41 -0.89
CA LEU A 153 3.97 11.99 0.22
C LEU A 153 3.56 10.92 1.24
N LEU A 154 3.08 9.79 0.74
CA LEU A 154 2.71 8.68 1.61
C LEU A 154 3.91 8.13 2.39
N GLN A 155 5.06 7.94 1.72
CA GLN A 155 6.29 7.51 2.36
C GLN A 155 6.79 8.53 3.40
N ALA A 156 6.57 9.83 3.16
CA ALA A 156 6.94 10.89 4.09
C ALA A 156 6.17 10.86 5.41
N THR A 157 5.07 10.11 5.51
CA THR A 157 4.45 9.83 6.81
C THR A 157 5.32 8.97 7.72
N GLU A 158 6.28 8.21 7.16
CA GLU A 158 7.12 7.20 7.82
C GLU A 158 6.32 6.16 8.63
N ASN A 159 5.03 6.04 8.34
CA ASN A 159 4.12 5.10 8.98
C ASN A 159 3.83 3.92 8.04
N ARG A 160 4.42 2.76 8.35
CA ARG A 160 4.31 1.54 7.54
C ARG A 160 2.87 1.08 7.31
N PHE A 161 1.99 1.27 8.28
CA PHE A 161 0.59 0.88 8.15
C PHE A 161 -0.16 1.80 7.18
N TRP A 162 0.06 3.12 7.25
CA TRP A 162 -0.45 4.08 6.26
C TRP A 162 0.00 3.71 4.85
N ILE A 163 1.30 3.45 4.69
CA ILE A 163 1.90 3.09 3.39
C ILE A 163 1.24 1.83 2.84
N LEU A 164 1.13 0.76 3.64
CA LEU A 164 0.53 -0.50 3.22
C LEU A 164 -0.94 -0.32 2.80
N MET A 165 -1.75 0.30 3.65
CA MET A 165 -3.20 0.43 3.43
C MET A 165 -3.52 1.35 2.26
N LEU A 166 -2.86 2.51 2.17
CA LEU A 166 -3.13 3.44 1.08
C LEU A 166 -2.58 2.94 -0.25
N HIS A 167 -1.43 2.28 -0.27
CA HIS A 167 -0.93 1.61 -1.48
C HIS A 167 -1.96 0.62 -2.03
N ALA A 168 -2.52 -0.23 -1.16
CA ALA A 168 -3.50 -1.21 -1.54
C ALA A 168 -4.77 -0.59 -2.16
N VAL A 169 -5.23 0.52 -1.58
CA VAL A 169 -6.41 1.24 -2.12
C VAL A 169 -6.04 2.00 -3.40
N THR A 170 -4.83 2.57 -3.47
CA THR A 170 -4.34 3.31 -4.65
C THR A 170 -4.32 2.44 -5.90
N GLU A 171 -3.88 1.18 -5.81
CA GLU A 171 -3.88 0.23 -6.92
C GLU A 171 -5.25 0.14 -7.61
N VAL A 172 -6.34 0.15 -6.84
CA VAL A 172 -7.69 0.02 -7.38
C VAL A 172 -8.11 1.22 -8.22
N TYR A 173 -7.78 2.43 -7.79
CA TYR A 173 -8.19 3.64 -8.52
C TYR A 173 -7.12 4.20 -9.47
N HIS A 174 -5.94 3.61 -9.48
CA HIS A 174 -4.82 4.05 -10.30
C HIS A 174 -5.19 4.14 -11.79
N GLN A 175 -5.85 3.12 -12.30
CA GLN A 175 -6.34 3.09 -13.68
C GLN A 175 -7.36 4.22 -13.96
N TRP A 176 -8.15 4.60 -12.96
CA TRP A 176 -9.13 5.70 -13.13
C TRP A 176 -8.45 7.06 -13.18
N ILE A 177 -7.40 7.27 -12.38
CA ILE A 177 -6.59 8.50 -12.42
C ILE A 177 -5.84 8.57 -13.73
N ALA A 178 -5.17 7.50 -14.13
CA ALA A 178 -4.48 7.43 -15.40
C ALA A 178 -5.43 7.76 -16.58
N ALA A 179 -6.64 7.18 -16.58
CA ALA A 179 -7.64 7.50 -17.58
C ALA A 179 -8.12 8.96 -17.49
N ALA A 180 -8.27 9.50 -16.28
CA ALA A 180 -8.68 10.90 -16.09
C ALA A 180 -7.60 11.88 -16.61
N ILE A 181 -6.33 11.64 -16.30
CA ILE A 181 -5.19 12.42 -16.80
C ILE A 181 -5.09 12.27 -18.33
N PHE A 182 -5.23 11.05 -18.84
CA PHE A 182 -5.15 10.78 -20.27
C PHE A 182 -6.20 11.51 -21.10
N HIS A 183 -7.40 11.73 -20.54
CA HIS A 183 -8.51 12.45 -21.20
C HIS A 183 -8.68 13.88 -20.70
N ALA A 184 -7.76 14.38 -19.84
CA ALA A 184 -7.80 15.76 -19.39
C ALA A 184 -7.53 16.72 -20.53
N ASP A 185 -8.29 17.81 -20.59
CA ASP A 185 -7.93 18.91 -21.46
C ASP A 185 -6.72 19.69 -20.87
N PRO A 186 -6.01 20.50 -21.69
CA PRO A 186 -4.82 21.22 -21.24
C PRO A 186 -5.04 22.14 -20.03
N GLU A 187 -6.23 22.70 -19.85
CA GLU A 187 -6.54 23.57 -18.71
C GLU A 187 -6.69 22.75 -17.42
N VAL A 188 -7.35 21.59 -17.52
CA VAL A 188 -7.46 20.65 -16.36
C VAL A 188 -6.08 20.12 -15.98
N GLU A 189 -5.24 19.76 -16.95
CA GLU A 189 -3.89 19.28 -16.70
C GLU A 189 -3.04 20.36 -15.98
N LYS A 190 -3.14 21.60 -16.43
CA LYS A 190 -2.47 22.76 -15.81
C LYS A 190 -2.94 22.96 -14.36
N LEU A 191 -4.24 22.87 -14.10
CA LEU A 191 -4.81 22.97 -12.76
C LEU A 191 -4.33 21.83 -11.84
N LEU A 192 -4.22 20.61 -12.35
CA LEU A 192 -3.67 19.47 -11.59
C LEU A 192 -2.21 19.72 -11.18
N ARG A 193 -1.35 20.13 -12.12
CA ARG A 193 0.05 20.47 -11.84
C ARG A 193 0.17 21.60 -10.82
N GLN A 194 -0.65 22.63 -10.95
CA GLN A 194 -0.69 23.76 -10.01
C GLN A 194 -1.11 23.32 -8.60
N SER A 195 -2.12 22.45 -8.49
CA SER A 195 -2.59 21.95 -7.19
C SER A 195 -1.53 21.16 -6.41
N HIS A 196 -0.72 20.33 -7.09
CA HIS A 196 0.41 19.64 -6.45
C HIS A 196 1.47 20.61 -5.93
N ARG A 197 1.77 21.65 -6.72
CA ARG A 197 2.71 22.70 -6.31
C ARG A 197 2.22 23.47 -5.08
N GLU A 198 0.95 23.87 -5.11
CA GLU A 198 0.32 24.59 -3.99
C GLU A 198 0.27 23.75 -2.72
N LEU A 199 -0.01 22.45 -2.86
CA LEU A 199 0.00 21.51 -1.74
C LEU A 199 1.39 21.43 -1.09
N LEU A 200 2.46 21.25 -1.87
CA LEU A 200 3.82 21.18 -1.31
C LEU A 200 4.24 22.53 -0.69
N LEU A 201 3.97 23.66 -1.36
CA LEU A 201 4.27 24.99 -0.81
C LEU A 201 3.52 25.24 0.49
N SER A 202 2.27 24.82 0.60
CA SER A 202 1.48 24.91 1.84
C SER A 202 2.10 24.07 2.96
N LEU A 203 2.53 22.83 2.67
CA LEU A 203 3.22 21.98 3.65
C LEU A 203 4.53 22.59 4.12
N ILE A 204 5.34 23.15 3.22
CA ILE A 204 6.59 23.83 3.56
C ILE A 204 6.32 25.04 4.44
N HIS A 205 5.39 25.91 4.06
CA HIS A 205 5.06 27.13 4.80
C HIS A 205 4.55 26.84 6.22
N ILE A 206 3.69 25.81 6.38
CA ILE A 206 3.18 25.41 7.69
C ILE A 206 4.27 24.76 8.54
N SER A 207 5.20 24.02 7.93
CA SER A 207 6.29 23.34 8.63
C SER A 207 7.44 24.26 9.03
N GLU A 208 7.56 25.46 8.40
CA GLU A 208 8.55 26.45 8.82
C GLU A 208 8.21 26.97 10.23
N PRO A 209 9.16 26.92 11.17
CA PRO A 209 8.92 27.52 12.48
C PRO A 209 8.62 29.00 12.27
N THR A 210 7.42 29.42 12.64
CA THR A 210 7.09 30.86 12.74
C THR A 210 8.27 31.53 13.40
N ARG A 211 9.00 32.41 12.69
CA ARG A 211 9.98 33.32 13.28
C ARG A 211 9.19 34.11 14.30
N ARG A 212 9.23 33.66 15.56
CA ARG A 212 8.83 34.49 16.68
C ARG A 212 9.76 35.70 16.59
N THR A 213 9.25 36.78 16.08
CA THR A 213 9.82 38.11 16.34
C THR A 213 9.90 38.22 17.84
N THR A 214 11.09 38.02 18.37
CA THR A 214 11.43 38.40 19.74
C THR A 214 11.33 39.91 19.75
N ILE A 215 10.17 40.44 20.12
CA ILE A 215 10.03 41.82 20.50
C ILE A 215 10.71 41.88 21.85
N SER A 216 11.98 42.32 21.85
CA SER A 216 12.70 42.73 23.04
C SER A 216 12.06 44.01 23.51
N TYR A 217 11.50 44.00 24.71
CA TYR A 217 11.17 45.16 25.49
C TYR A 217 12.43 45.62 26.26
#